data_c3f436bb9eecfdda6e2b27436e665375
#
_entry.id   c3f436bb9eecfdda6e2b27436e665375
#
_cell.length_a   1.000
_cell.length_b   1.000
_cell.length_c   1.000
_cell.angle_alpha   90.00
_cell.angle_beta   90.00
_cell.angle_gamma   90.00
#
_symmetry.space_group_name_H-M   'P 1'
#
loop_
_entity.id
_entity.type
_entity.pdbx_description
1 polymer ?
#
loop_
_entity_poly.entity_id
_entity_poly.type
_entity_poly.pdbx_seq_one_letter_code
_entity_poly.pdbx_strand_id
1 'polypeptide(L)'
;MPFPDRSDSPPAEPPAGRTGISATLAANETLERKRREGVPVLPMAFGEAGLPLHPALRRELAEAAGRNAYGPVAGSPELRAAAAGYWTRRGLPTEPGLVVAGPGSKALLFGLLLVIGGEVAVPRPSWVSYAAQAALTGAGALFVPTPPDEGGVPDPGLLANAVQRARRQGRDVRSVVVTLPDNPTGRLAGEPTVRRLCEVARELDLLIISDEIYRDLVHDPAHAVTSPAAYAPERTVVTTALSKHLAAGGWRLGVARLPDGPRGRTLRADLLGAASEIWSCAPAPVQRAAAYAFGEPPELAEHVTRSRGLHAAVAHAVADRFAAAGCRVPRPHASFYLYPDFGPLAGRLAARGVRTGPDLAALLLDRYGVGTLPGSAFGEPDGALRLRVATSLLYGEDDEQRLEALASPAPQTLPWIARSLDRLSQVLAEVTAPEPALAGSPAPW
;
A
#
# COMPACT_ATOMS: atom_id res chain seq x y z
N MET A 1 27.76 16.11 58.18
CA MET A 1 26.85 15.08 57.68
C MET A 1 27.08 14.93 56.18
N PRO A 2 27.53 13.79 55.67
CA PRO A 2 27.74 13.58 54.23
C PRO A 2 26.40 13.28 53.57
N PHE A 3 26.21 13.81 52.36
CA PHE A 3 25.05 13.54 51.50
C PHE A 3 25.06 12.08 51.04
N PRO A 4 23.90 11.41 50.89
CA PRO A 4 23.84 10.06 50.43
C PRO A 4 24.15 10.00 48.91
N ASP A 5 24.96 9.02 48.61
CA ASP A 5 25.36 8.56 47.27
C ASP A 5 24.16 8.31 46.36
N ARG A 6 24.11 8.98 45.20
CA ARG A 6 23.11 8.71 44.15
C ARG A 6 23.57 7.47 43.42
N SER A 7 22.91 6.36 43.70
CA SER A 7 23.03 5.12 42.96
C SER A 7 22.98 5.36 41.45
N ASP A 8 23.98 4.86 40.73
CA ASP A 8 24.03 4.70 39.29
C ASP A 8 22.89 3.79 38.80
N SER A 9 21.70 4.34 38.63
CA SER A 9 20.70 3.72 37.78
C SER A 9 21.00 4.16 36.35
N PRO A 10 21.09 3.26 35.35
CA PRO A 10 21.23 3.65 33.97
C PRO A 10 20.06 4.57 33.57
N PRO A 11 20.29 5.61 32.75
CA PRO A 11 19.24 6.49 32.32
C PRO A 11 18.10 5.66 31.69
N ALA A 12 16.87 5.89 32.15
CA ALA A 12 15.70 5.27 31.58
C ALA A 12 15.70 5.53 30.07
N GLU A 13 15.59 4.48 29.26
CA GLU A 13 15.39 4.63 27.82
C GLU A 13 14.22 5.59 27.60
N PRO A 14 14.36 6.58 26.71
CA PRO A 14 13.24 7.47 26.40
C PRO A 14 12.07 6.61 25.92
N PRO A 15 10.83 6.92 26.30
CA PRO A 15 9.66 6.16 25.87
C PRO A 15 9.69 6.12 24.33
N ALA A 16 9.71 4.90 23.77
CA ALA A 16 9.67 4.68 22.35
C ALA A 16 8.56 5.56 21.77
N GLY A 17 8.89 6.44 20.83
CA GLY A 17 7.92 7.34 20.21
C GLY A 17 6.74 6.49 19.72
N ARG A 18 5.52 6.98 19.93
CA ARG A 18 4.28 6.23 19.61
C ARG A 18 4.23 5.72 18.17
N THR A 19 4.98 6.35 17.25
CA THR A 19 5.18 5.90 15.86
C THR A 19 6.54 6.38 15.37
N GLY A 20 7.38 5.45 14.89
CA GLY A 20 8.59 5.77 14.15
C GLY A 20 8.32 6.17 12.69
N ILE A 21 9.38 6.57 11.95
CA ILE A 21 9.31 6.72 10.49
C ILE A 21 8.84 5.39 9.88
N SER A 22 7.93 5.45 8.89
CA SER A 22 7.42 4.21 8.29
C SER A 22 8.55 3.37 7.69
N ALA A 23 8.48 2.05 7.85
CA ALA A 23 9.48 1.11 7.34
C ALA A 23 9.79 1.33 5.84
N THR A 24 8.78 1.73 5.06
CA THR A 24 8.93 2.06 3.63
C THR A 24 9.86 3.25 3.42
N LEU A 25 9.70 4.33 4.19
CA LEU A 25 10.53 5.53 4.06
C LEU A 25 11.96 5.27 4.56
N ALA A 26 12.12 4.59 5.68
CA ALA A 26 13.44 4.24 6.24
C ALA A 26 14.26 3.35 5.27
N ALA A 27 13.61 2.36 4.64
CA ALA A 27 14.26 1.53 3.63
C ALA A 27 14.68 2.34 2.39
N ASN A 28 13.84 3.28 1.95
CA ASN A 28 14.17 4.14 0.82
C ASN A 28 15.37 5.06 1.11
N GLU A 29 15.41 5.68 2.28
CA GLU A 29 16.56 6.51 2.72
C GLU A 29 17.87 5.70 2.72
N THR A 30 17.80 4.44 3.16
CA THR A 30 18.97 3.53 3.15
C THR A 30 19.43 3.21 1.72
N LEU A 31 18.50 2.94 0.80
CA LEU A 31 18.80 2.68 -0.60
C LEU A 31 19.42 3.89 -1.29
N GLU A 32 18.87 5.09 -1.04
CA GLU A 32 19.41 6.34 -1.59
C GLU A 32 20.83 6.64 -1.06
N ARG A 33 21.10 6.33 0.19
CA ARG A 33 22.45 6.44 0.76
C ARG A 33 23.41 5.48 0.05
N LYS A 34 23.06 4.19 -0.08
CA LYS A 34 23.87 3.19 -0.78
C LYS A 34 24.14 3.58 -2.24
N ARG A 35 23.13 4.12 -2.95
CA ARG A 35 23.29 4.61 -4.33
C ARG A 35 24.30 5.75 -4.41
N ARG A 36 24.26 6.71 -3.47
CA ARG A 36 25.25 7.79 -3.40
C ARG A 36 26.67 7.31 -3.09
N GLU A 37 26.81 6.19 -2.37
CA GLU A 37 28.06 5.50 -2.10
C GLU A 37 28.55 4.66 -3.29
N GLY A 38 27.85 4.66 -4.44
CA GLY A 38 28.21 3.89 -5.63
C GLY A 38 27.88 2.40 -5.54
N VAL A 39 27.15 1.97 -4.54
CA VAL A 39 26.73 0.57 -4.40
C VAL A 39 25.57 0.30 -5.37
N PRO A 40 25.65 -0.71 -6.24
CA PRO A 40 24.54 -1.09 -7.10
C PRO A 40 23.33 -1.51 -6.26
N VAL A 41 22.16 -0.91 -6.52
CA VAL A 41 20.93 -1.19 -5.78
C VAL A 41 19.79 -1.65 -6.68
N LEU A 42 18.93 -2.53 -6.15
CA LEU A 42 17.61 -2.85 -6.70
C LEU A 42 16.55 -2.24 -5.76
N PRO A 43 15.92 -1.10 -6.14
CA PRO A 43 15.05 -0.35 -5.24
C PRO A 43 13.63 -0.94 -5.23
N MET A 44 13.44 -2.08 -4.55
CA MET A 44 12.18 -2.82 -4.52
C MET A 44 11.42 -2.65 -3.18
N ALA A 45 11.83 -1.70 -2.31
CA ALA A 45 11.18 -1.43 -1.03
C ALA A 45 10.10 -0.35 -1.10
N PHE A 46 10.20 0.61 -2.03
CA PHE A 46 9.34 1.77 -2.07
C PHE A 46 8.17 1.62 -3.05
N GLY A 47 6.96 1.87 -2.56
CA GLY A 47 5.73 1.69 -3.34
C GLY A 47 5.30 2.95 -4.09
N GLU A 48 6.14 3.46 -4.97
CA GLU A 48 5.83 4.55 -5.90
C GLU A 48 5.50 3.99 -7.28
N ALA A 49 4.74 4.74 -8.10
CA ALA A 49 4.36 4.25 -9.43
C ALA A 49 5.51 4.19 -10.44
N GLY A 50 6.60 4.95 -10.19
CA GLY A 50 7.83 4.88 -10.96
C GLY A 50 7.72 5.38 -12.40
N LEU A 51 6.71 6.19 -12.73
CA LEU A 51 6.46 6.73 -14.06
C LEU A 51 6.54 8.26 -14.08
N PRO A 52 6.92 8.88 -15.20
CA PRO A 52 6.82 10.31 -15.40
C PRO A 52 5.37 10.77 -15.38
N LEU A 53 5.16 12.00 -14.92
CA LEU A 53 3.84 12.62 -14.94
C LEU A 53 3.40 12.90 -16.38
N HIS A 54 2.15 12.55 -16.71
CA HIS A 54 1.60 12.80 -18.04
C HIS A 54 1.60 14.29 -18.40
N PRO A 55 2.02 14.69 -19.63
CA PRO A 55 2.14 16.11 -20.02
C PRO A 55 0.83 16.90 -19.87
N ALA A 56 -0.34 16.31 -20.11
CA ALA A 56 -1.62 16.97 -19.93
C ALA A 56 -1.85 17.41 -18.49
N LEU A 57 -1.48 16.57 -17.50
CA LEU A 57 -1.60 16.92 -16.10
C LEU A 57 -0.67 18.06 -15.70
N ARG A 58 0.55 18.12 -16.30
CA ARG A 58 1.48 19.24 -16.08
C ARG A 58 0.91 20.54 -16.63
N ARG A 59 0.26 20.53 -17.79
CA ARG A 59 -0.42 21.71 -18.36
C ARG A 59 -1.53 22.20 -17.46
N GLU A 60 -2.43 21.31 -17.02
CA GLU A 60 -3.54 21.68 -16.13
C GLU A 60 -3.06 22.27 -14.81
N LEU A 61 -1.96 21.75 -14.25
CA LEU A 61 -1.34 22.31 -13.04
C LEU A 61 -0.75 23.69 -13.32
N ALA A 62 -0.01 23.86 -14.42
CA ALA A 62 0.61 25.14 -14.80
C ALA A 62 -0.44 26.23 -14.99
N GLU A 63 -1.56 25.93 -15.67
CA GLU A 63 -2.67 26.86 -15.84
C GLU A 63 -3.37 27.22 -14.52
N ALA A 64 -3.31 26.34 -13.53
CA ALA A 64 -3.88 26.57 -12.21
C ALA A 64 -2.89 27.13 -11.19
N ALA A 65 -1.61 27.31 -11.53
CA ALA A 65 -0.56 27.72 -10.59
C ALA A 65 -0.86 29.03 -9.85
N GLY A 66 -1.62 29.95 -10.49
CA GLY A 66 -2.04 31.20 -9.87
C GLY A 66 -3.20 31.10 -8.87
N ARG A 67 -3.79 29.91 -8.65
CA ARG A 67 -4.86 29.72 -7.67
C ARG A 67 -4.29 29.64 -6.26
N ASN A 68 -4.24 30.77 -5.57
CA ASN A 68 -3.60 30.90 -4.25
C ASN A 68 -4.59 31.04 -3.08
N ALA A 69 -5.88 31.19 -3.36
CA ALA A 69 -6.90 31.31 -2.32
C ALA A 69 -7.28 29.96 -1.71
N TYR A 70 -7.63 29.97 -0.43
CA TYR A 70 -8.25 28.81 0.21
C TYR A 70 -9.56 28.45 -0.49
N GLY A 71 -9.75 27.16 -0.75
CA GLY A 71 -11.00 26.63 -1.28
C GLY A 71 -11.89 26.03 -0.20
N PRO A 72 -13.05 25.47 -0.58
CA PRO A 72 -13.89 24.74 0.35
C PRO A 72 -13.16 23.54 0.97
N VAL A 73 -13.41 23.27 2.24
CA VAL A 73 -12.82 22.13 2.98
C VAL A 73 -13.09 20.80 2.27
N ALA A 74 -14.30 20.63 1.71
CA ALA A 74 -14.69 19.42 0.98
C ALA A 74 -13.99 19.26 -0.39
N GLY A 75 -13.27 20.28 -0.86
CA GLY A 75 -12.72 20.37 -2.22
C GLY A 75 -13.63 21.16 -3.16
N SER A 76 -13.07 21.61 -4.29
CA SER A 76 -13.79 22.43 -5.27
C SER A 76 -15.00 21.68 -5.86
N PRO A 77 -16.07 22.41 -6.26
CA PRO A 77 -17.23 21.77 -6.87
C PRO A 77 -16.88 20.96 -8.11
N GLU A 78 -15.96 21.45 -8.94
CA GLU A 78 -15.52 20.80 -10.18
C GLU A 78 -14.82 19.46 -9.86
N LEU A 79 -13.93 19.45 -8.88
CA LEU A 79 -13.25 18.23 -8.47
C LEU A 79 -14.23 17.21 -7.91
N ARG A 80 -15.16 17.64 -7.06
CA ARG A 80 -16.16 16.75 -6.47
C ARG A 80 -17.09 16.16 -7.54
N ALA A 81 -17.50 16.95 -8.51
CA ALA A 81 -18.33 16.48 -9.63
C ALA A 81 -17.56 15.46 -10.50
N ALA A 82 -16.30 15.74 -10.85
CA ALA A 82 -15.46 14.84 -11.63
C ALA A 82 -15.22 13.50 -10.89
N ALA A 83 -14.91 13.55 -9.60
CA ALA A 83 -14.73 12.35 -8.78
C ALA A 83 -16.03 11.55 -8.60
N ALA A 84 -17.18 12.21 -8.46
CA ALA A 84 -18.48 11.54 -8.47
C ALA A 84 -18.74 10.82 -9.80
N GLY A 85 -18.43 11.45 -10.93
CA GLY A 85 -18.49 10.84 -12.26
C GLY A 85 -17.56 9.62 -12.39
N TYR A 86 -16.34 9.70 -11.84
CA TYR A 86 -15.39 8.59 -11.82
C TYR A 86 -15.98 7.33 -11.16
N TRP A 87 -16.62 7.45 -9.98
CA TRP A 87 -17.26 6.31 -9.32
C TRP A 87 -18.54 5.85 -10.02
N THR A 88 -19.33 6.79 -10.56
CA THR A 88 -20.55 6.45 -11.32
C THR A 88 -20.22 5.60 -12.55
N ARG A 89 -19.15 5.93 -13.29
CA ARG A 89 -18.66 5.12 -14.43
C ARG A 89 -18.20 3.71 -14.01
N ARG A 90 -17.89 3.51 -12.72
CA ARG A 90 -17.51 2.21 -12.13
C ARG A 90 -18.67 1.48 -11.44
N GLY A 91 -19.91 1.87 -11.76
CA GLY A 91 -21.12 1.24 -11.21
C GLY A 91 -21.42 1.61 -9.75
N LEU A 92 -20.83 2.70 -9.25
CA LEU A 92 -21.10 3.24 -7.91
C LEU A 92 -21.73 4.63 -8.04
N PRO A 93 -23.06 4.75 -8.24
CA PRO A 93 -23.73 6.03 -8.34
C PRO A 93 -23.36 6.95 -7.18
N THR A 94 -22.92 8.15 -7.49
CA THR A 94 -22.35 9.06 -6.49
C THR A 94 -22.75 10.49 -6.77
N GLU A 95 -23.34 11.15 -5.77
CA GLU A 95 -23.61 12.57 -5.81
C GLU A 95 -22.35 13.38 -5.42
N PRO A 96 -22.06 14.53 -6.06
CA PRO A 96 -20.91 15.36 -5.68
C PRO A 96 -20.92 15.80 -4.22
N GLY A 97 -22.09 15.84 -3.58
CA GLY A 97 -22.26 16.12 -2.16
C GLY A 97 -21.66 15.06 -1.23
N LEU A 98 -21.49 13.84 -1.71
CA LEU A 98 -20.90 12.72 -0.96
C LEU A 98 -19.37 12.64 -1.09
N VAL A 99 -18.75 13.53 -1.87
CA VAL A 99 -17.31 13.54 -2.12
C VAL A 99 -16.60 14.52 -1.21
N VAL A 100 -15.48 14.10 -0.62
CA VAL A 100 -14.55 14.93 0.14
C VAL A 100 -13.15 14.74 -0.42
N ALA A 101 -12.46 15.84 -0.73
CA ALA A 101 -11.07 15.86 -1.16
C ALA A 101 -10.12 16.14 0.02
N GLY A 102 -8.90 15.60 -0.07
CA GLY A 102 -7.87 15.84 0.94
C GLY A 102 -6.44 15.72 0.37
N PRO A 103 -5.41 16.04 1.16
CA PRO A 103 -4.02 15.97 0.72
C PRO A 103 -3.51 14.52 0.60
N GLY A 104 -4.09 13.78 -0.35
CA GLY A 104 -3.88 12.36 -0.59
C GLY A 104 -4.81 11.47 0.24
N SER A 105 -5.02 10.22 -0.21
CA SER A 105 -5.85 9.25 0.53
C SER A 105 -5.33 8.98 1.95
N LYS A 106 -4.02 9.08 2.20
CA LYS A 106 -3.44 8.87 3.53
C LYS A 106 -4.01 9.82 4.59
N ALA A 107 -4.19 11.10 4.29
CA ALA A 107 -4.79 12.07 5.21
C ALA A 107 -6.29 11.81 5.40
N LEU A 108 -6.99 11.45 4.32
CA LEU A 108 -8.41 11.08 4.40
C LEU A 108 -8.64 9.83 5.25
N LEU A 109 -7.80 8.80 5.10
CA LEU A 109 -7.84 7.58 5.91
C LEU A 109 -7.60 7.89 7.39
N PHE A 110 -6.61 8.73 7.71
CA PHE A 110 -6.37 9.18 9.07
C PHE A 110 -7.57 9.94 9.65
N GLY A 111 -8.11 10.91 8.88
CA GLY A 111 -9.30 11.66 9.29
C GLY A 111 -10.52 10.77 9.52
N LEU A 112 -10.73 9.76 8.67
CA LEU A 112 -11.81 8.78 8.84
C LEU A 112 -11.62 7.96 10.12
N LEU A 113 -10.44 7.41 10.37
CA LEU A 113 -10.16 6.65 11.59
C LEU A 113 -10.33 7.52 12.84
N LEU A 114 -9.91 8.78 12.78
CA LEU A 114 -10.08 9.74 13.88
C LEU A 114 -11.55 9.98 14.23
N VAL A 115 -12.40 10.26 13.23
CA VAL A 115 -13.79 10.63 13.47
C VAL A 115 -14.70 9.42 13.70
N ILE A 116 -14.41 8.26 13.12
CA ILE A 116 -15.13 7.01 13.43
C ILE A 116 -14.84 6.60 14.88
N GLY A 117 -13.60 6.77 15.31
CA GLY A 117 -13.14 6.36 16.65
C GLY A 117 -13.16 4.85 16.85
N GLY A 118 -12.84 4.42 18.05
CA GLY A 118 -12.73 3.00 18.38
C GLY A 118 -11.65 2.28 17.60
N GLU A 119 -11.57 0.96 17.77
CA GLU A 119 -10.60 0.14 17.06
C GLU A 119 -11.02 -0.18 15.63
N VAL A 120 -10.03 -0.41 14.76
CA VAL A 120 -10.23 -0.82 13.38
C VAL A 120 -9.75 -2.25 13.15
N ALA A 121 -10.58 -3.08 12.52
CA ALA A 121 -10.14 -4.36 11.99
C ALA A 121 -9.39 -4.13 10.68
N VAL A 122 -8.24 -4.78 10.53
CA VAL A 122 -7.37 -4.68 9.33
C VAL A 122 -7.00 -6.08 8.85
N PRO A 123 -6.89 -6.31 7.53
CA PRO A 123 -6.41 -7.59 7.01
C PRO A 123 -4.96 -7.84 7.47
N ARG A 124 -4.56 -9.09 7.48
CA ARG A 124 -3.18 -9.49 7.69
C ARG A 124 -2.73 -10.42 6.57
N PRO A 125 -1.74 -10.01 5.75
CA PRO A 125 -1.01 -8.74 5.81
C PRO A 125 -1.86 -7.54 5.39
N SER A 126 -1.41 -6.31 5.76
CA SER A 126 -2.03 -5.05 5.33
C SER A 126 -1.02 -3.91 5.25
N TRP A 127 -1.37 -2.84 4.51
CA TRP A 127 -0.51 -1.67 4.39
C TRP A 127 -0.12 -1.10 5.76
N VAL A 128 1.19 -0.86 5.94
CA VAL A 128 1.83 -0.47 7.20
C VAL A 128 1.18 0.72 7.92
N SER A 129 0.52 1.62 7.18
CA SER A 129 -0.01 2.84 7.77
C SER A 129 -1.37 2.68 8.45
N TYR A 130 -2.14 1.63 8.20
CA TYR A 130 -3.46 1.50 8.85
C TYR A 130 -3.34 1.34 10.37
N ALA A 131 -2.55 0.39 10.83
CA ALA A 131 -2.32 0.19 12.26
C ALA A 131 -1.61 1.40 12.91
N ALA A 132 -0.64 1.98 12.21
CA ALA A 132 0.06 3.18 12.69
C ALA A 132 -0.88 4.39 12.84
N GLN A 133 -1.79 4.59 11.87
CA GLN A 133 -2.79 5.66 11.96
C GLN A 133 -3.81 5.41 13.09
N ALA A 134 -4.26 4.16 13.26
CA ALA A 134 -5.11 3.80 14.41
C ALA A 134 -4.42 4.12 15.74
N ALA A 135 -3.15 3.78 15.88
CA ALA A 135 -2.38 4.12 17.09
C ALA A 135 -2.25 5.64 17.32
N LEU A 136 -2.09 6.43 16.23
CA LEU A 136 -2.05 7.90 16.33
C LEU A 136 -3.38 8.51 16.80
N THR A 137 -4.52 7.87 16.53
CA THR A 137 -5.83 8.30 17.04
C THR A 137 -6.09 7.83 18.48
N GLY A 138 -5.14 7.13 19.09
CA GLY A 138 -5.30 6.54 20.43
C GLY A 138 -6.06 5.22 20.43
N ALA A 139 -6.41 4.70 19.25
CA ALA A 139 -7.11 3.43 19.08
C ALA A 139 -6.15 2.28 18.73
N GLY A 140 -6.67 1.05 18.79
CA GLY A 140 -5.95 -0.15 18.39
C GLY A 140 -6.30 -0.63 16.97
N ALA A 141 -5.50 -1.55 16.44
CA ALA A 141 -5.82 -2.32 15.25
C ALA A 141 -6.00 -3.80 15.60
N LEU A 142 -7.06 -4.40 15.07
CA LEU A 142 -7.36 -5.82 15.20
C LEU A 142 -6.97 -6.52 13.89
N PHE A 143 -5.83 -7.20 13.88
CA PHE A 143 -5.36 -7.92 12.70
C PHE A 143 -6.13 -9.22 12.50
N VAL A 144 -6.68 -9.40 11.30
CA VAL A 144 -7.45 -10.59 10.91
C VAL A 144 -6.86 -11.17 9.62
N PRO A 145 -6.51 -12.47 9.58
CA PRO A 145 -5.96 -13.09 8.37
C PRO A 145 -6.88 -12.92 7.15
N THR A 146 -6.29 -12.77 5.96
CA THR A 146 -7.00 -12.87 4.68
C THR A 146 -7.23 -14.34 4.32
N PRO A 147 -8.23 -14.66 3.48
CA PRO A 147 -8.37 -16.01 2.92
C PRO A 147 -7.11 -16.41 2.13
N PRO A 148 -6.80 -17.71 2.04
CA PRO A 148 -5.74 -18.20 1.15
C PRO A 148 -5.94 -17.70 -0.28
N ASP A 149 -4.84 -17.34 -0.95
CA ASP A 149 -4.81 -16.88 -2.35
C ASP A 149 -5.59 -15.58 -2.67
N GLU A 150 -6.16 -14.92 -1.67
CA GLU A 150 -6.78 -13.60 -1.77
C GLU A 150 -5.92 -12.54 -1.08
N GLY A 151 -6.29 -11.26 -1.21
CA GLY A 151 -5.62 -10.15 -0.53
C GLY A 151 -6.53 -8.97 -0.26
N GLY A 152 -6.16 -8.18 0.76
CA GLY A 152 -6.79 -6.91 1.08
C GLY A 152 -8.13 -6.97 1.79
N VAL A 153 -8.71 -8.14 1.98
CA VAL A 153 -9.98 -8.36 2.70
C VAL A 153 -9.75 -9.40 3.80
N PRO A 154 -10.10 -9.12 5.06
CA PRO A 154 -10.03 -10.13 6.11
C PRO A 154 -10.99 -11.28 5.82
N ASP A 155 -10.63 -12.50 6.20
CA ASP A 155 -11.57 -13.62 6.19
C ASP A 155 -12.83 -13.26 6.98
N PRO A 156 -14.03 -13.27 6.38
CA PRO A 156 -15.23 -12.76 7.02
C PRO A 156 -15.64 -13.56 8.27
N GLY A 157 -15.39 -14.88 8.28
CA GLY A 157 -15.69 -15.72 9.44
C GLY A 157 -14.72 -15.45 10.60
N LEU A 158 -13.43 -15.32 10.28
CA LEU A 158 -12.43 -14.94 11.28
C LEU A 158 -12.65 -13.50 11.78
N LEU A 159 -13.09 -12.58 10.92
CA LEU A 159 -13.45 -11.22 11.31
C LEU A 159 -14.58 -11.21 12.33
N ALA A 160 -15.68 -11.93 12.04
CA ALA A 160 -16.82 -12.01 12.96
C ALA A 160 -16.39 -12.50 14.34
N ASN A 161 -15.64 -13.59 14.39
CA ASN A 161 -15.15 -14.17 15.62
C ASN A 161 -14.19 -13.24 16.40
N ALA A 162 -13.29 -12.57 15.67
CA ALA A 162 -12.31 -11.66 16.27
C ALA A 162 -12.98 -10.41 16.88
N VAL A 163 -13.91 -9.79 16.15
CA VAL A 163 -14.66 -8.62 16.63
C VAL A 163 -15.52 -8.98 17.84
N GLN A 164 -16.26 -10.08 17.81
CA GLN A 164 -17.07 -10.53 18.95
C GLN A 164 -16.22 -10.82 20.18
N ARG A 165 -15.04 -11.45 20.00
CA ARG A 165 -14.10 -11.69 21.11
C ARG A 165 -13.57 -10.38 21.68
N ALA A 166 -13.15 -9.45 20.82
CA ALA A 166 -12.65 -8.14 21.23
C ALA A 166 -13.72 -7.38 22.04
N ARG A 167 -14.98 -7.38 21.58
CA ARG A 167 -16.09 -6.71 22.28
C ARG A 167 -16.40 -7.34 23.63
N ARG A 168 -16.31 -8.68 23.76
CA ARG A 168 -16.44 -9.35 25.08
C ARG A 168 -15.33 -8.96 26.06
N GLN A 169 -14.18 -8.49 25.55
CA GLN A 169 -13.06 -7.96 26.33
C GLN A 169 -13.17 -6.45 26.58
N GLY A 170 -14.32 -5.84 26.28
CA GLY A 170 -14.55 -4.40 26.46
C GLY A 170 -13.91 -3.51 25.39
N ARG A 171 -13.39 -4.08 24.30
CA ARG A 171 -12.80 -3.33 23.18
C ARG A 171 -13.89 -2.89 22.21
N ASP A 172 -13.82 -1.65 21.77
CA ASP A 172 -14.84 -1.04 20.90
C ASP A 172 -14.37 -1.04 19.43
N VAL A 173 -14.63 -2.14 18.70
CA VAL A 173 -14.30 -2.26 17.27
C VAL A 173 -15.44 -1.68 16.45
N ARG A 174 -15.18 -0.60 15.68
CA ARG A 174 -16.19 0.18 14.96
C ARG A 174 -16.07 0.11 13.44
N SER A 175 -14.90 -0.24 12.91
CA SER A 175 -14.67 -0.25 11.48
C SER A 175 -13.79 -1.39 11.02
N VAL A 176 -13.83 -1.67 9.73
CA VAL A 176 -12.89 -2.55 9.03
C VAL A 176 -12.33 -1.81 7.82
N VAL A 177 -11.01 -1.86 7.64
CA VAL A 177 -10.34 -1.38 6.43
C VAL A 177 -10.14 -2.55 5.49
N VAL A 178 -10.38 -2.34 4.21
CA VAL A 178 -10.02 -3.25 3.11
C VAL A 178 -9.24 -2.50 2.05
N THR A 179 -8.38 -3.20 1.31
CA THR A 179 -7.54 -2.62 0.25
C THR A 179 -7.75 -3.39 -1.05
N LEU A 180 -8.35 -2.78 -2.06
CA LEU A 180 -8.78 -3.46 -3.27
C LEU A 180 -8.37 -2.68 -4.54
N PRO A 181 -7.37 -3.19 -5.28
CA PRO A 181 -6.45 -4.33 -5.04
C PRO A 181 -5.48 -4.12 -3.89
N ASP A 182 -4.90 -5.20 -3.37
CA ASP A 182 -4.14 -5.22 -2.13
C ASP A 182 -2.70 -4.69 -2.23
N ASN A 183 -2.28 -4.00 -1.22
CA ASN A 183 -0.91 -3.77 -0.81
C ASN A 183 -0.73 -4.38 0.61
N PRO A 184 0.06 -5.48 0.76
CA PRO A 184 1.33 -5.72 0.05
C PRO A 184 1.30 -6.79 -1.07
N THR A 185 0.22 -7.51 -1.30
CA THR A 185 0.26 -8.76 -2.07
C THR A 185 0.04 -8.60 -3.58
N GLY A 186 -0.53 -7.48 -4.03
CA GLY A 186 -0.94 -7.31 -5.43
C GLY A 186 -2.14 -8.19 -5.83
N ARG A 187 -2.83 -8.80 -4.85
CA ARG A 187 -3.95 -9.73 -5.08
C ARG A 187 -5.29 -9.01 -5.04
N LEU A 188 -6.30 -9.68 -5.57
CA LEU A 188 -7.70 -9.30 -5.44
C LEU A 188 -8.41 -10.26 -4.48
N ALA A 189 -9.42 -9.75 -3.79
CA ALA A 189 -10.39 -10.58 -3.12
C ALA A 189 -11.50 -10.98 -4.10
N GLY A 190 -12.00 -12.21 -3.99
CA GLY A 190 -13.13 -12.69 -4.76
C GLY A 190 -14.44 -12.01 -4.35
N GLU A 191 -15.38 -11.92 -5.31
CA GLU A 191 -16.71 -11.37 -5.05
C GLU A 191 -17.43 -12.04 -3.87
N PRO A 192 -17.40 -13.37 -3.70
CA PRO A 192 -18.03 -14.03 -2.55
C PRO A 192 -17.49 -13.55 -1.21
N THR A 193 -16.18 -13.36 -1.11
CA THR A 193 -15.51 -12.87 0.12
C THR A 193 -15.96 -11.44 0.44
N VAL A 194 -15.99 -10.55 -0.57
CA VAL A 194 -16.42 -9.16 -0.39
C VAL A 194 -17.89 -9.10 0.00
N ARG A 195 -18.76 -9.90 -0.62
CA ARG A 195 -20.19 -9.97 -0.29
C ARG A 195 -20.39 -10.43 1.14
N ARG A 196 -19.71 -11.51 1.56
CA ARG A 196 -19.80 -12.01 2.95
C ARG A 196 -19.24 -11.01 3.96
N LEU A 197 -18.16 -10.28 3.62
CA LEU A 197 -17.67 -9.17 4.45
C LEU A 197 -18.76 -8.13 4.70
N CYS A 198 -19.51 -7.74 3.66
CA CYS A 198 -20.58 -6.76 3.77
C CYS A 198 -21.71 -7.24 4.69
N GLU A 199 -22.06 -8.53 4.64
CA GLU A 199 -23.03 -9.15 5.54
C GLU A 199 -22.54 -9.09 6.99
N VAL A 200 -21.31 -9.53 7.26
CA VAL A 200 -20.67 -9.47 8.59
C VAL A 200 -20.59 -8.02 9.10
N ALA A 201 -20.26 -7.07 8.24
CA ALA A 201 -20.24 -5.66 8.63
C ALA A 201 -21.61 -5.12 9.04
N ARG A 202 -22.70 -5.61 8.42
CA ARG A 202 -24.07 -5.29 8.85
C ARG A 202 -24.43 -5.97 10.18
N GLU A 203 -24.16 -7.27 10.30
CA GLU A 203 -24.41 -8.05 11.52
C GLU A 203 -23.72 -7.44 12.75
N LEU A 204 -22.52 -6.90 12.56
CA LEU A 204 -21.68 -6.35 13.63
C LEU A 204 -21.70 -4.81 13.70
N ASP A 205 -22.50 -4.17 12.89
CA ASP A 205 -22.55 -2.70 12.77
C ASP A 205 -21.18 -2.04 12.57
N LEU A 206 -20.36 -2.57 11.67
CA LEU A 206 -19.08 -1.99 11.29
C LEU A 206 -19.23 -1.03 10.11
N LEU A 207 -18.50 0.08 10.12
CA LEU A 207 -18.20 0.84 8.90
C LEU A 207 -17.09 0.15 8.10
N ILE A 208 -17.23 0.15 6.78
CA ILE A 208 -16.20 -0.36 5.87
C ILE A 208 -15.46 0.84 5.27
N ILE A 209 -14.13 0.84 5.35
CA ILE A 209 -13.26 1.79 4.65
C ILE A 209 -12.56 1.00 3.55
N SER A 210 -12.99 1.20 2.30
CA SER A 210 -12.43 0.56 1.12
C SER A 210 -11.39 1.46 0.47
N ASP A 211 -10.10 1.15 0.66
CA ASP A 211 -9.02 1.84 -0.02
C ASP A 211 -8.82 1.22 -1.41
N GLU A 212 -9.33 1.91 -2.44
CA GLU A 212 -9.31 1.44 -3.83
C GLU A 212 -8.27 2.18 -4.68
N ILE A 213 -7.16 2.59 -4.08
CA ILE A 213 -6.12 3.39 -4.73
C ILE A 213 -5.43 2.68 -5.90
N TYR A 214 -5.51 1.34 -5.98
CA TYR A 214 -4.95 0.52 -7.05
C TYR A 214 -6.00 0.00 -8.03
N ARG A 215 -7.27 0.42 -7.91
CA ARG A 215 -8.40 -0.09 -8.70
C ARG A 215 -8.14 -0.09 -10.21
N ASP A 216 -7.53 0.97 -10.72
CA ASP A 216 -7.27 1.15 -12.15
C ASP A 216 -6.00 0.44 -12.64
N LEU A 217 -5.30 -0.27 -11.75
CA LEU A 217 -4.05 -1.00 -12.04
C LEU A 217 -4.22 -2.53 -12.00
N VAL A 218 -5.42 -3.04 -12.24
CA VAL A 218 -5.66 -4.48 -12.41
C VAL A 218 -5.04 -4.93 -13.72
N HIS A 219 -4.22 -5.99 -13.68
CA HIS A 219 -3.41 -6.45 -14.81
C HIS A 219 -4.26 -6.95 -15.98
N ASP A 220 -5.20 -7.85 -15.69
CA ASP A 220 -6.13 -8.38 -16.68
C ASP A 220 -7.50 -7.68 -16.53
N PRO A 221 -7.97 -6.97 -17.58
CA PRO A 221 -9.29 -6.33 -17.57
C PRO A 221 -10.47 -7.28 -17.32
N ALA A 222 -10.28 -8.58 -17.54
CA ALA A 222 -11.30 -9.59 -17.22
C ALA A 222 -11.48 -9.77 -15.71
N HIS A 223 -10.51 -9.40 -14.88
CA HIS A 223 -10.64 -9.39 -13.43
C HIS A 223 -11.29 -8.10 -12.95
N ALA A 224 -12.52 -8.18 -12.47
CA ALA A 224 -13.21 -7.03 -11.91
C ALA A 224 -12.79 -6.77 -10.45
N VAL A 225 -12.62 -5.50 -10.08
CA VAL A 225 -12.54 -5.08 -8.69
C VAL A 225 -13.95 -5.04 -8.10
N THR A 226 -14.21 -5.91 -7.15
CA THR A 226 -15.48 -5.93 -6.41
C THR A 226 -15.40 -4.94 -5.26
N SER A 227 -16.07 -3.78 -5.38
CA SER A 227 -16.15 -2.80 -4.29
C SER A 227 -17.21 -3.22 -3.26
N PRO A 228 -16.91 -3.17 -1.95
CA PRO A 228 -17.93 -3.32 -0.91
C PRO A 228 -19.07 -2.31 -1.02
N ALA A 229 -18.82 -1.14 -1.61
CA ALA A 229 -19.86 -0.12 -1.83
C ALA A 229 -20.96 -0.56 -2.79
N ALA A 230 -20.73 -1.59 -3.62
CA ALA A 230 -21.78 -2.18 -4.47
C ALA A 230 -22.77 -3.03 -3.66
N TYR A 231 -22.34 -3.58 -2.51
CA TYR A 231 -23.15 -4.48 -1.67
C TYR A 231 -23.61 -3.86 -0.35
N ALA A 232 -22.85 -2.90 0.17
CA ALA A 232 -23.17 -2.20 1.42
C ALA A 232 -22.93 -0.68 1.27
N PRO A 233 -23.63 -0.01 0.32
CA PRO A 233 -23.41 1.41 0.03
C PRO A 233 -23.70 2.32 1.23
N GLU A 234 -24.57 1.91 2.14
CA GLU A 234 -25.01 2.65 3.33
C GLU A 234 -23.95 2.72 4.43
N ARG A 235 -22.89 1.91 4.35
CA ARG A 235 -21.83 1.84 5.36
C ARG A 235 -20.42 1.77 4.81
N THR A 236 -20.22 1.96 3.51
CA THR A 236 -18.92 1.89 2.87
C THR A 236 -18.43 3.26 2.45
N VAL A 237 -17.29 3.66 2.98
CA VAL A 237 -16.46 4.76 2.47
C VAL A 237 -15.50 4.18 1.44
N VAL A 238 -15.37 4.82 0.28
CA VAL A 238 -14.37 4.43 -0.74
C VAL A 238 -13.35 5.53 -0.87
N THR A 239 -12.06 5.22 -0.78
CA THR A 239 -10.97 6.18 -0.99
C THR A 239 -10.17 5.84 -2.25
N THR A 240 -9.70 6.89 -2.94
CA THR A 240 -8.73 6.79 -4.03
C THR A 240 -7.88 8.05 -4.12
N ALA A 241 -6.85 8.04 -4.97
CA ALA A 241 -5.97 9.19 -5.17
C ALA A 241 -5.27 9.09 -6.52
N LEU A 242 -4.69 10.19 -7.00
CA LEU A 242 -3.90 10.22 -8.24
C LEU A 242 -2.52 9.55 -8.10
N SER A 243 -2.14 9.15 -6.90
CA SER A 243 -0.77 8.76 -6.54
C SER A 243 -0.26 7.53 -7.28
N LYS A 244 -1.15 6.59 -7.67
CA LYS A 244 -0.73 5.29 -8.22
C LYS A 244 -1.01 5.17 -9.71
N HIS A 245 -2.25 5.25 -10.13
CA HIS A 245 -2.61 5.07 -11.55
C HIS A 245 -2.13 6.21 -12.47
N LEU A 246 -1.88 7.40 -11.91
CA LEU A 246 -1.34 8.56 -12.65
C LEU A 246 0.04 9.03 -12.17
N ALA A 247 0.70 8.26 -11.31
CA ALA A 247 2.04 8.54 -10.78
C ALA A 247 2.20 9.94 -10.14
N ALA A 248 1.10 10.58 -9.72
CA ALA A 248 1.08 11.92 -9.14
C ALA A 248 1.17 11.91 -7.60
N GLY A 249 1.97 10.99 -7.04
CA GLY A 249 2.09 10.80 -5.59
C GLY A 249 2.55 12.06 -4.84
N GLY A 250 3.49 12.79 -5.42
CA GLY A 250 4.02 14.05 -4.86
C GLY A 250 3.01 15.20 -4.84
N TRP A 251 1.93 15.13 -5.61
CA TRP A 251 0.92 16.19 -5.66
C TRP A 251 -0.04 16.18 -4.48
N ARG A 252 -0.04 15.13 -3.71
CA ARG A 252 -0.83 15.00 -2.48
C ARG A 252 -2.31 15.30 -2.70
N LEU A 253 -2.98 14.60 -3.61
CA LEU A 253 -4.43 14.71 -3.79
C LEU A 253 -5.11 13.35 -3.81
N GLY A 254 -6.14 13.23 -2.97
CA GLY A 254 -7.03 12.07 -2.90
C GLY A 254 -8.46 12.52 -2.67
N VAL A 255 -9.39 11.58 -2.87
CA VAL A 255 -10.82 11.79 -2.69
C VAL A 255 -11.42 10.61 -1.94
N ALA A 256 -12.44 10.90 -1.12
CA ALA A 256 -13.28 9.91 -0.45
C ALA A 256 -14.73 10.06 -0.91
N ARG A 257 -15.36 8.93 -1.25
CA ARG A 257 -16.81 8.78 -1.44
C ARG A 257 -17.40 8.31 -0.12
N LEU A 258 -18.29 9.09 0.44
CA LEU A 258 -18.96 8.73 1.69
C LEU A 258 -20.25 7.96 1.43
N PRO A 259 -20.74 7.17 2.41
CA PRO A 259 -22.05 6.52 2.33
C PRO A 259 -23.17 7.52 2.11
N ASP A 260 -24.21 7.13 1.41
CA ASP A 260 -25.45 7.91 1.39
C ASP A 260 -26.28 7.65 2.66
N GLY A 261 -27.21 8.57 2.96
CA GLY A 261 -28.10 8.47 4.09
C GLY A 261 -27.62 9.18 5.37
N PRO A 262 -28.35 9.03 6.48
CA PRO A 262 -28.08 9.77 7.73
C PRO A 262 -26.68 9.55 8.28
N ARG A 263 -26.23 8.29 8.32
CA ARG A 263 -24.89 7.91 8.84
C ARG A 263 -23.78 8.56 8.03
N GLY A 264 -23.90 8.57 6.71
CA GLY A 264 -22.92 9.21 5.83
C GLY A 264 -22.91 10.73 5.97
N ARG A 265 -24.07 11.37 6.20
CA ARG A 265 -24.13 12.81 6.47
C ARG A 265 -23.43 13.19 7.77
N THR A 266 -23.64 12.44 8.85
CA THR A 266 -22.95 12.65 10.12
C THR A 266 -21.45 12.45 9.94
N LEU A 267 -21.03 11.32 9.37
CA LEU A 267 -19.60 11.04 9.10
C LEU A 267 -18.95 12.12 8.24
N ARG A 268 -19.69 12.66 7.25
CA ARG A 268 -19.20 13.76 6.42
C ARG A 268 -19.00 15.04 7.24
N ALA A 269 -19.93 15.41 8.09
CA ALA A 269 -19.83 16.59 8.94
C ALA A 269 -18.62 16.50 9.87
N ASP A 270 -18.44 15.34 10.52
CA ASP A 270 -17.32 15.09 11.42
C ASP A 270 -15.97 15.10 10.68
N LEU A 271 -15.90 14.46 9.49
CA LEU A 271 -14.70 14.48 8.66
C LEU A 271 -14.35 15.89 8.19
N LEU A 272 -15.33 16.71 7.81
CA LEU A 272 -15.09 18.10 7.42
C LEU A 272 -14.64 18.96 8.61
N GLY A 273 -15.19 18.72 9.80
CA GLY A 273 -14.73 19.34 11.04
C GLY A 273 -13.25 19.02 11.30
N ALA A 274 -12.88 17.76 11.31
CA ALA A 274 -11.48 17.34 11.47
C ALA A 274 -10.58 17.88 10.35
N ALA A 275 -11.03 17.84 9.09
CA ALA A 275 -10.29 18.34 7.95
C ALA A 275 -9.98 19.83 8.05
N SER A 276 -10.95 20.64 8.51
CA SER A 276 -10.76 22.08 8.68
C SER A 276 -9.63 22.39 9.66
N GLU A 277 -9.48 21.59 10.71
CA GLU A 277 -8.46 21.81 11.74
C GLU A 277 -7.08 21.19 11.40
N ILE A 278 -7.07 20.12 10.54
CA ILE A 278 -5.81 19.39 10.25
C ILE A 278 -5.14 19.89 8.98
N TRP A 279 -5.89 20.13 7.89
CA TRP A 279 -5.32 20.54 6.60
C TRP A 279 -6.06 21.65 5.87
N SER A 280 -7.16 22.16 6.41
CA SER A 280 -8.03 23.19 5.86
C SER A 280 -8.69 22.80 4.53
N CYS A 281 -7.92 22.68 3.45
CA CYS A 281 -8.41 22.23 2.13
C CYS A 281 -7.29 21.53 1.36
N ALA A 282 -7.67 20.78 0.32
CA ALA A 282 -6.69 20.23 -0.61
C ALA A 282 -6.00 21.34 -1.42
N PRO A 283 -4.74 21.15 -1.91
CA PRO A 283 -3.99 22.17 -2.64
C PRO A 283 -4.77 22.71 -3.86
N ALA A 284 -5.07 24.02 -3.87
CA ALA A 284 -5.97 24.61 -4.85
C ALA A 284 -5.51 24.44 -6.33
N PRO A 285 -4.23 24.61 -6.69
CA PRO A 285 -3.79 24.37 -8.06
C PRO A 285 -3.96 22.91 -8.50
N VAL A 286 -3.68 21.96 -7.58
CA VAL A 286 -3.76 20.54 -7.88
C VAL A 286 -5.21 20.06 -8.10
N GLN A 287 -6.19 20.72 -7.46
CA GLN A 287 -7.60 20.34 -7.61
C GLN A 287 -8.10 20.49 -9.04
N ARG A 288 -7.61 21.47 -9.83
CA ARG A 288 -7.96 21.58 -11.24
C ARG A 288 -7.44 20.40 -12.05
N ALA A 289 -6.14 20.09 -11.91
CA ALA A 289 -5.54 18.96 -12.59
C ALA A 289 -6.20 17.62 -12.18
N ALA A 290 -6.62 17.51 -10.92
CA ALA A 290 -7.36 16.36 -10.44
C ALA A 290 -8.78 16.26 -11.02
N ALA A 291 -9.49 17.37 -11.16
CA ALA A 291 -10.79 17.37 -11.81
C ALA A 291 -10.69 16.90 -13.27
N TYR A 292 -9.67 17.38 -13.99
CA TYR A 292 -9.36 16.88 -15.34
C TYR A 292 -9.05 15.38 -15.34
N ALA A 293 -8.20 14.92 -14.38
CA ALA A 293 -7.83 13.52 -14.26
C ALA A 293 -9.02 12.60 -13.99
N PHE A 294 -9.90 12.95 -13.04
CA PHE A 294 -11.09 12.19 -12.73
C PHE A 294 -12.19 12.31 -13.83
N GLY A 295 -12.04 13.25 -14.74
CA GLY A 295 -12.83 13.30 -15.99
C GLY A 295 -12.48 12.16 -16.94
N GLU A 296 -11.30 11.55 -16.80
CA GLU A 296 -10.78 10.42 -17.59
C GLU A 296 -10.74 10.73 -19.10
N PRO A 297 -10.09 11.83 -19.52
CA PRO A 297 -9.94 12.11 -20.93
C PRO A 297 -9.18 10.97 -21.63
N PRO A 298 -9.42 10.74 -22.94
CA PRO A 298 -8.90 9.58 -23.68
C PRO A 298 -7.38 9.37 -23.53
N GLU A 299 -6.60 10.43 -23.54
CA GLU A 299 -5.15 10.37 -23.40
C GLU A 299 -4.69 9.88 -22.02
N LEU A 300 -5.42 10.19 -20.95
CA LEU A 300 -5.13 9.66 -19.62
C LEU A 300 -5.60 8.22 -19.47
N ALA A 301 -6.74 7.87 -20.07
CA ALA A 301 -7.22 6.48 -20.09
C ALA A 301 -6.24 5.56 -20.83
N GLU A 302 -5.68 6.02 -21.95
CA GLU A 302 -4.63 5.30 -22.70
C GLU A 302 -3.35 5.18 -21.85
N HIS A 303 -2.91 6.26 -21.20
CA HIS A 303 -1.74 6.24 -20.32
C HIS A 303 -1.91 5.24 -19.18
N VAL A 304 -3.04 5.18 -18.52
CA VAL A 304 -3.34 4.20 -17.47
C VAL A 304 -3.34 2.77 -18.03
N THR A 305 -3.84 2.57 -19.23
CA THR A 305 -3.83 1.26 -19.90
C THR A 305 -2.40 0.79 -20.18
N ARG A 306 -1.51 1.67 -20.70
CA ARG A 306 -0.10 1.36 -20.91
C ARG A 306 0.64 1.11 -19.60
N SER A 307 0.38 1.95 -18.56
CA SER A 307 0.95 1.79 -17.22
C SER A 307 0.63 0.43 -16.63
N ARG A 308 -0.64 0.00 -16.77
CA ARG A 308 -1.13 -1.32 -16.33
C ARG A 308 -0.38 -2.46 -17.02
N GLY A 309 -0.16 -2.37 -18.34
CA GLY A 309 0.61 -3.36 -19.10
C GLY A 309 2.07 -3.44 -18.64
N LEU A 310 2.72 -2.29 -18.44
CA LEU A 310 4.08 -2.23 -17.90
C LEU A 310 4.18 -2.83 -16.49
N HIS A 311 3.29 -2.43 -15.58
CA HIS A 311 3.25 -2.99 -14.23
C HIS A 311 3.09 -4.50 -14.25
N ALA A 312 2.16 -5.02 -15.07
CA ALA A 312 1.91 -6.45 -15.21
C ALA A 312 3.15 -7.20 -15.70
N ALA A 313 3.74 -6.74 -16.81
CA ALA A 313 4.88 -7.42 -17.45
C ALA A 313 6.08 -7.54 -16.50
N VAL A 314 6.45 -6.46 -15.83
CA VAL A 314 7.61 -6.47 -14.92
C VAL A 314 7.31 -7.20 -13.62
N ALA A 315 6.11 -7.02 -13.05
CA ALA A 315 5.72 -7.76 -11.83
C ALA A 315 5.70 -9.28 -12.06
N HIS A 316 5.16 -9.72 -13.19
CA HIS A 316 5.17 -11.15 -13.54
C HIS A 316 6.58 -11.67 -13.77
N ALA A 317 7.44 -10.93 -14.49
CA ALA A 317 8.83 -11.32 -14.69
C ALA A 317 9.62 -11.45 -13.38
N VAL A 318 9.37 -10.55 -12.41
CA VAL A 318 9.96 -10.63 -11.06
C VAL A 318 9.39 -11.82 -10.29
N ALA A 319 8.07 -12.09 -10.37
CA ALA A 319 7.45 -13.25 -9.73
C ALA A 319 8.09 -14.57 -10.20
N ASP A 320 8.32 -14.68 -11.51
CA ASP A 320 8.96 -15.85 -12.11
C ASP A 320 10.39 -16.08 -11.57
N ARG A 321 11.16 -15.00 -11.27
CA ARG A 321 12.49 -15.09 -10.66
C ARG A 321 12.45 -15.64 -9.23
N PHE A 322 11.51 -15.14 -8.42
CA PHE A 322 11.31 -15.66 -7.05
C PHE A 322 10.83 -17.11 -7.07
N ALA A 323 9.90 -17.46 -7.96
CA ALA A 323 9.43 -18.83 -8.11
C ALA A 323 10.55 -19.79 -8.55
N ALA A 324 11.38 -19.40 -9.51
CA ALA A 324 12.55 -20.17 -9.96
C ALA A 324 13.57 -20.40 -8.82
N ALA A 325 13.67 -19.48 -7.87
CA ALA A 325 14.51 -19.61 -6.68
C ALA A 325 13.91 -20.52 -5.60
N GLY A 326 12.69 -21.03 -5.78
CA GLY A 326 12.01 -21.93 -4.85
C GLY A 326 11.11 -21.22 -3.83
N CYS A 327 10.85 -19.93 -3.99
CA CYS A 327 9.87 -19.20 -3.18
C CYS A 327 8.44 -19.54 -3.62
N ARG A 328 7.50 -19.50 -2.67
CA ARG A 328 6.07 -19.52 -3.01
C ARG A 328 5.65 -18.08 -3.34
N VAL A 329 5.22 -17.84 -4.57
CA VAL A 329 4.81 -16.51 -5.03
C VAL A 329 3.47 -16.60 -5.75
N PRO A 330 2.35 -16.26 -5.11
CA PRO A 330 1.09 -16.10 -5.83
C PRO A 330 1.23 -15.02 -6.90
N ARG A 331 0.79 -15.31 -8.13
CA ARG A 331 0.88 -14.35 -9.23
C ARG A 331 0.05 -13.12 -8.92
N PRO A 332 0.61 -11.89 -9.01
CA PRO A 332 -0.15 -10.69 -8.72
C PRO A 332 -1.23 -10.44 -9.77
N HIS A 333 -2.38 -9.93 -9.33
CA HIS A 333 -3.50 -9.57 -10.20
C HIS A 333 -3.50 -8.08 -10.56
N ALA A 334 -2.78 -7.26 -9.78
CA ALA A 334 -2.83 -5.80 -9.92
C ALA A 334 -1.60 -5.13 -9.34
N SER A 335 -1.48 -3.84 -9.63
CA SER A 335 -0.43 -2.98 -9.10
C SER A 335 0.99 -3.43 -9.51
N PHE A 336 1.96 -3.11 -8.70
CA PHE A 336 3.38 -3.44 -8.89
C PHE A 336 3.96 -4.14 -7.64
N TYR A 337 3.11 -4.82 -6.86
CA TYR A 337 3.52 -5.52 -5.65
C TYR A 337 3.50 -7.02 -5.80
N LEU A 338 4.43 -7.65 -5.08
CA LEU A 338 4.60 -9.09 -4.92
C LEU A 338 4.83 -9.38 -3.44
N TYR A 339 4.45 -10.57 -3.02
CA TYR A 339 4.63 -11.00 -1.64
C TYR A 339 5.21 -12.41 -1.56
N PRO A 340 6.50 -12.59 -1.97
CA PRO A 340 7.16 -13.89 -1.95
C PRO A 340 7.31 -14.43 -0.54
N ASP A 341 7.02 -15.72 -0.37
CA ASP A 341 7.18 -16.51 0.84
C ASP A 341 8.38 -17.46 0.68
N PHE A 342 9.41 -17.21 1.49
CA PHE A 342 10.62 -18.03 1.56
C PHE A 342 10.48 -19.20 2.57
N GLY A 343 9.33 -19.42 3.15
CA GLY A 343 9.07 -20.55 4.07
C GLY A 343 9.55 -21.89 3.55
N PRO A 344 9.36 -22.28 2.28
CA PRO A 344 9.92 -23.51 1.70
C PRO A 344 11.45 -23.60 1.79
N LEU A 345 12.14 -22.48 1.97
CA LEU A 345 13.61 -22.36 2.02
C LEU A 345 14.13 -22.14 3.44
N ALA A 346 13.27 -22.19 4.46
CA ALA A 346 13.59 -21.85 5.84
C ALA A 346 14.83 -22.60 6.38
N GLY A 347 14.96 -23.89 6.09
CA GLY A 347 16.13 -24.69 6.53
C GLY A 347 17.45 -24.17 5.92
N ARG A 348 17.45 -23.79 4.64
CA ARG A 348 18.65 -23.26 3.96
C ARG A 348 19.00 -21.87 4.49
N LEU A 349 18.02 -21.04 4.74
CA LEU A 349 18.19 -19.70 5.28
C LEU A 349 18.67 -19.72 6.74
N ALA A 350 18.15 -20.64 7.56
CA ALA A 350 18.57 -20.82 8.94
C ALA A 350 20.05 -21.19 9.06
N ALA A 351 20.60 -22.01 8.16
CA ALA A 351 22.02 -22.34 8.09
C ALA A 351 22.90 -21.09 7.85
N ARG A 352 22.35 -20.04 7.26
CA ARG A 352 22.99 -18.73 7.01
C ARG A 352 22.70 -17.70 8.11
N GLY A 353 22.08 -18.09 9.22
CA GLY A 353 21.71 -17.20 10.32
C GLY A 353 20.43 -16.40 10.09
N VAL A 354 19.71 -16.63 8.99
CA VAL A 354 18.45 -15.94 8.65
C VAL A 354 17.27 -16.76 9.17
N ARG A 355 16.59 -16.26 10.19
CA ARG A 355 15.48 -16.95 10.86
C ARG A 355 14.18 -16.18 10.84
N THR A 356 14.25 -14.89 10.53
CA THR A 356 13.10 -13.98 10.54
C THR A 356 12.99 -13.22 9.21
N GLY A 357 11.79 -12.65 8.93
CA GLY A 357 11.61 -11.74 7.81
C GLY A 357 12.51 -10.51 7.87
N PRO A 358 12.69 -9.85 9.03
CA PRO A 358 13.67 -8.79 9.20
C PRO A 358 15.11 -9.21 8.88
N ASP A 359 15.58 -10.38 9.34
CA ASP A 359 16.93 -10.88 8.99
C ASP A 359 17.10 -11.03 7.48
N LEU A 360 16.07 -11.58 6.81
CA LEU A 360 16.07 -11.78 5.36
C LEU A 360 16.13 -10.44 4.62
N ALA A 361 15.32 -9.47 5.02
CA ALA A 361 15.31 -8.14 4.41
C ALA A 361 16.65 -7.42 4.64
N ALA A 362 17.24 -7.52 5.82
CA ALA A 362 18.55 -6.96 6.15
C ALA A 362 19.66 -7.62 5.32
N LEU A 363 19.69 -8.96 5.22
CA LEU A 363 20.65 -9.68 4.38
C LEU A 363 20.60 -9.19 2.91
N LEU A 364 19.40 -9.11 2.35
CA LEU A 364 19.20 -8.66 0.96
C LEU A 364 19.67 -7.22 0.76
N LEU A 365 19.35 -6.33 1.68
CA LEU A 365 19.70 -4.92 1.60
C LEU A 365 21.20 -4.70 1.84
N ASP A 366 21.76 -5.26 2.89
CA ASP A 366 23.12 -4.94 3.35
C ASP A 366 24.18 -5.59 2.48
N ARG A 367 23.99 -6.85 2.13
CA ARG A 367 24.97 -7.60 1.36
C ARG A 367 24.81 -7.43 -0.14
N TYR A 368 23.56 -7.34 -0.63
CA TYR A 368 23.28 -7.40 -2.06
C TYR A 368 22.70 -6.11 -2.65
N GLY A 369 22.34 -5.12 -1.82
CA GLY A 369 21.73 -3.87 -2.26
C GLY A 369 20.29 -4.06 -2.78
N VAL A 370 19.61 -5.16 -2.41
CA VAL A 370 18.22 -5.41 -2.79
C VAL A 370 17.30 -4.94 -1.69
N GLY A 371 16.62 -3.81 -1.91
CA GLY A 371 15.68 -3.24 -0.97
C GLY A 371 14.32 -3.95 -1.02
N THR A 372 13.87 -4.50 0.10
CA THR A 372 12.56 -5.11 0.28
C THR A 372 12.02 -4.75 1.67
N LEU A 373 10.76 -5.09 1.96
CA LEU A 373 10.23 -4.91 3.31
C LEU A 373 9.79 -6.25 3.89
N PRO A 374 10.12 -6.54 5.18
CA PRO A 374 9.71 -7.78 5.84
C PRO A 374 8.21 -7.82 6.08
N GLY A 375 7.64 -9.03 6.12
CA GLY A 375 6.21 -9.27 6.39
C GLY A 375 5.76 -8.71 7.73
N SER A 376 6.64 -8.64 8.72
CA SER A 376 6.33 -8.06 10.04
C SER A 376 5.96 -6.59 9.97
N ALA A 377 6.48 -5.82 9.00
CA ALA A 377 6.03 -4.45 8.74
C ALA A 377 4.55 -4.36 8.30
N PHE A 378 3.97 -5.47 7.84
CA PHE A 378 2.59 -5.59 7.37
C PHE A 378 1.69 -6.37 8.35
N GLY A 379 2.15 -6.53 9.61
CA GLY A 379 1.39 -7.18 10.69
C GLY A 379 1.58 -8.69 10.78
N GLU A 380 2.50 -9.28 10.02
CA GLU A 380 2.84 -10.70 10.17
C GLU A 380 3.80 -10.93 11.33
N PRO A 381 3.89 -12.16 11.87
CA PRO A 381 4.92 -12.51 12.85
C PRO A 381 6.32 -12.36 12.26
N ASP A 382 7.31 -11.97 13.06
CA ASP A 382 8.71 -11.83 12.63
C ASP A 382 9.28 -13.14 12.03
N GLY A 383 8.86 -14.29 12.54
CA GLY A 383 9.28 -15.60 12.02
C GLY A 383 8.70 -15.94 10.63
N ALA A 384 7.77 -15.15 10.10
CA ALA A 384 7.28 -15.32 8.73
C ALA A 384 8.34 -14.81 7.74
N LEU A 385 8.92 -15.72 6.97
CA LEU A 385 9.95 -15.41 5.96
C LEU A 385 9.29 -14.86 4.69
N ARG A 386 8.52 -13.79 4.82
CA ARG A 386 7.79 -13.13 3.73
C ARG A 386 8.29 -11.72 3.53
N LEU A 387 8.32 -11.29 2.28
CA LEU A 387 8.78 -9.96 1.90
C LEU A 387 7.74 -9.27 1.01
N ARG A 388 7.54 -7.96 1.19
CA ARG A 388 6.92 -7.15 0.16
C ARG A 388 7.99 -6.65 -0.81
N VAL A 389 7.74 -6.86 -2.08
CA VAL A 389 8.54 -6.43 -3.22
C VAL A 389 7.73 -5.46 -4.06
N ALA A 390 8.28 -4.30 -4.41
CA ALA A 390 7.70 -3.33 -5.34
C ALA A 390 8.57 -3.25 -6.59
N THR A 391 7.98 -3.40 -7.77
CA THR A 391 8.74 -3.53 -9.03
C THR A 391 8.83 -2.25 -9.84
N SER A 392 8.06 -1.24 -9.48
CA SER A 392 7.85 -0.02 -10.28
C SER A 392 9.10 0.85 -10.47
N LEU A 393 10.06 0.78 -9.56
CA LEU A 393 11.30 1.55 -9.70
C LEU A 393 12.37 0.84 -10.55
N LEU A 394 12.04 -0.31 -11.14
CA LEU A 394 12.89 -1.01 -12.12
C LEU A 394 12.68 -0.51 -13.56
N TYR A 395 11.71 0.35 -13.82
CA TYR A 395 11.33 0.79 -15.17
C TYR A 395 12.36 1.67 -15.84
N GLY A 396 13.25 2.32 -15.10
CA GLY A 396 14.32 3.17 -15.62
C GLY A 396 14.89 4.10 -14.53
N GLU A 397 16.08 4.59 -14.80
CA GLU A 397 16.77 5.53 -13.91
C GLU A 397 16.34 6.98 -14.15
N ASP A 398 15.95 7.29 -15.39
CA ASP A 398 15.49 8.60 -15.82
C ASP A 398 14.12 8.54 -16.53
N ASP A 399 13.59 9.69 -16.88
CA ASP A 399 12.27 9.81 -17.52
C ASP A 399 12.27 9.25 -18.96
N GLU A 400 13.39 9.31 -19.67
CA GLU A 400 13.51 8.78 -21.06
C GLU A 400 13.34 7.25 -21.05
N GLN A 401 14.09 6.55 -20.20
CA GLN A 401 13.98 5.11 -20.02
C GLN A 401 12.58 4.67 -19.56
N ARG A 402 11.99 5.42 -18.64
CA ARG A 402 10.64 5.13 -18.13
C ARG A 402 9.55 5.33 -19.19
N LEU A 403 9.70 6.34 -20.06
CA LEU A 403 8.78 6.55 -21.18
C LEU A 403 8.96 5.47 -22.25
N GLU A 404 10.20 5.04 -22.53
CA GLU A 404 10.46 3.93 -23.43
C GLU A 404 9.87 2.62 -22.88
N ALA A 405 10.04 2.35 -21.58
CA ALA A 405 9.43 1.20 -20.92
C ALA A 405 7.90 1.23 -21.00
N LEU A 406 7.28 2.41 -20.83
CA LEU A 406 5.84 2.60 -20.94
C LEU A 406 5.31 2.38 -22.37
N ALA A 407 6.12 2.67 -23.38
CA ALA A 407 5.78 2.49 -24.79
C ALA A 407 6.06 1.08 -25.31
N SER A 408 6.91 0.31 -24.61
CA SER A 408 7.36 -1.01 -25.06
C SER A 408 6.27 -2.08 -24.94
N PRO A 409 6.05 -2.92 -25.96
CA PRO A 409 5.15 -4.07 -25.85
C PRO A 409 5.76 -5.21 -25.01
N ALA A 410 7.07 -5.20 -24.76
CA ALA A 410 7.79 -6.20 -23.99
C ALA A 410 8.83 -5.55 -23.05
N PRO A 411 8.41 -4.72 -22.09
CA PRO A 411 9.31 -3.89 -21.30
C PRO A 411 10.34 -4.68 -20.51
N GLN A 412 10.05 -5.93 -20.11
CA GLN A 412 10.97 -6.82 -19.41
C GLN A 412 12.22 -7.19 -20.23
N THR A 413 12.21 -6.97 -21.54
CA THR A 413 13.36 -7.24 -22.45
C THR A 413 14.24 -6.01 -22.66
N LEU A 414 13.84 -4.84 -22.19
CA LEU A 414 14.67 -3.64 -22.29
C LEU A 414 15.97 -3.82 -21.49
N PRO A 415 17.12 -3.36 -22.02
CA PRO A 415 18.42 -3.72 -21.46
C PRO A 415 18.61 -3.44 -19.98
N TRP A 416 18.08 -2.34 -19.46
CA TRP A 416 18.21 -1.97 -18.03
C TRP A 416 17.26 -2.77 -17.15
N ILE A 417 16.04 -3.10 -17.62
CA ILE A 417 15.10 -3.95 -16.89
C ILE A 417 15.62 -5.39 -16.88
N ALA A 418 16.07 -5.90 -18.04
CA ALA A 418 16.66 -7.24 -18.14
C ALA A 418 17.87 -7.40 -17.20
N ARG A 419 18.80 -6.43 -17.18
CA ARG A 419 19.94 -6.44 -16.22
C ARG A 419 19.48 -6.48 -14.77
N SER A 420 18.43 -5.73 -14.41
CA SER A 420 17.86 -5.74 -13.06
C SER A 420 17.28 -7.12 -12.71
N LEU A 421 16.57 -7.76 -13.66
CA LEU A 421 16.01 -9.10 -13.50
C LEU A 421 17.11 -10.17 -13.37
N ASP A 422 18.17 -10.07 -14.18
CA ASP A 422 19.32 -11.00 -14.14
C ASP A 422 20.08 -10.87 -12.82
N ARG A 423 20.32 -9.62 -12.34
CA ARG A 423 20.91 -9.39 -11.03
C ARG A 423 20.04 -9.96 -9.91
N LEU A 424 18.74 -9.77 -9.97
CA LEU A 424 17.83 -10.38 -8.99
C LEU A 424 17.96 -11.90 -9.00
N SER A 425 18.00 -12.53 -10.18
CA SER A 425 18.18 -13.99 -10.30
C SER A 425 19.49 -14.46 -9.66
N GLN A 426 20.59 -13.75 -9.90
CA GLN A 426 21.90 -14.07 -9.31
C GLN A 426 21.85 -13.97 -7.76
N VAL A 427 21.30 -12.88 -7.23
CA VAL A 427 21.17 -12.68 -5.78
C VAL A 427 20.29 -13.77 -5.17
N LEU A 428 19.14 -14.09 -5.76
CA LEU A 428 18.28 -15.15 -5.26
C LEU A 428 18.97 -16.52 -5.29
N ALA A 429 19.69 -16.84 -6.38
CA ALA A 429 20.47 -18.09 -6.48
C ALA A 429 21.52 -18.19 -5.36
N GLU A 430 22.25 -17.11 -5.06
CA GLU A 430 23.22 -17.09 -3.97
C GLU A 430 22.57 -17.24 -2.59
N VAL A 431 21.48 -16.53 -2.33
CA VAL A 431 20.78 -16.53 -1.03
C VAL A 431 20.13 -17.89 -0.75
N THR A 432 19.63 -18.57 -1.79
CA THR A 432 18.91 -19.84 -1.67
C THR A 432 19.77 -21.07 -1.95
N ALA A 433 21.05 -20.91 -2.35
CA ALA A 433 21.96 -22.02 -2.59
C ALA A 433 22.09 -22.91 -1.36
N PRO A 434 22.21 -24.24 -1.50
CA PRO A 434 22.61 -25.09 -0.39
C PRO A 434 23.99 -24.67 0.10
N GLU A 435 24.21 -24.74 1.40
CA GLU A 435 25.54 -24.52 1.97
C GLU A 435 26.50 -25.55 1.36
N PRO A 436 27.72 -25.18 0.92
CA PRO A 436 28.69 -26.15 0.51
C PRO A 436 28.90 -27.12 1.65
N ALA A 437 28.72 -28.42 1.40
CA ALA A 437 28.98 -29.44 2.40
C ALA A 437 30.39 -29.16 2.95
N LEU A 438 30.47 -28.98 4.27
CA LEU A 438 31.78 -28.88 4.95
C LEU A 438 32.60 -30.07 4.46
N ALA A 439 33.66 -29.80 3.73
CA ALA A 439 34.59 -30.83 3.30
C ALA A 439 34.99 -31.62 4.56
N GLY A 440 34.64 -32.90 4.56
CA GLY A 440 34.70 -33.76 5.72
C GLY A 440 36.00 -33.57 6.46
N SER A 441 35.93 -33.43 7.78
CA SER A 441 37.08 -33.59 8.65
C SER A 441 37.75 -34.92 8.29
N PRO A 442 39.08 -34.95 8.04
CA PRO A 442 39.74 -36.21 7.84
C PRO A 442 39.49 -37.10 9.06
N ALA A 443 39.17 -38.36 8.81
CA ALA A 443 38.96 -39.35 9.84
C ALA A 443 40.20 -39.40 10.76
N PRO A 444 40.04 -39.49 12.08
CA PRO A 444 41.19 -39.67 12.96
C PRO A 444 41.82 -41.03 12.65
N TRP A 445 43.12 -41.00 12.49
CA TRP A 445 44.03 -42.15 12.30
C TRP A 445 43.99 -43.10 13.51
#